data_52d1d5f61e9df49cf8a63ccba4b6d653
#
_entry.id   52d1d5f61e9df49cf8a63ccba4b6d653
#
_cell.length_a   1.000
_cell.length_b   1.000
_cell.length_c   1.000
_cell.angle_alpha   90.00
_cell.angle_beta   90.00
_cell.angle_gamma   90.00
#
_symmetry.space_group_name_H-M   'P 1'
#
loop_
_entity.id
_entity.type
_entity.pdbx_description
1 polymer ?
#
loop_
_entity_poly.entity_id
_entity_poly.type
_entity_poly.pdbx_seq_one_letter_code
_entity_poly.pdbx_strand_id
1 'polypeptide(L)'
;MLTMKKADYEKILAHAKENLPEEACGLIAGTKDGDKKIIEKVYLLENVDHTNEHFSMNPKEQLAAVKDMRTNHLVPLGNWHSHPESPSRPSEEDKRLAYDSSASYLILSLMDRENPVLNSFHIEGDVSEKEEFYVG
;
A
#
# COMPACT_ATOMS: atom_id res chain seq x y z
N MET A 1 -7.31 6.68 -12.01
CA MET A 1 -8.29 6.46 -10.92
C MET A 1 -8.12 5.08 -10.34
N LEU A 2 -8.06 4.98 -9.03
CA LEU A 2 -7.90 3.74 -8.30
C LEU A 2 -9.12 3.53 -7.39
N THR A 3 -9.67 2.32 -7.38
CA THR A 3 -10.79 2.00 -6.51
C THR A 3 -10.47 0.80 -5.64
N MET A 4 -10.99 0.79 -4.43
CA MET A 4 -10.79 -0.26 -3.42
C MET A 4 -12.13 -0.58 -2.77
N LYS A 5 -12.39 -1.86 -2.52
CA LYS A 5 -13.56 -2.29 -1.75
C LYS A 5 -13.37 -1.93 -0.28
N LYS A 6 -14.46 -1.57 0.37
CA LYS A 6 -14.43 -1.26 1.81
C LYS A 6 -13.88 -2.43 2.63
N ALA A 7 -14.23 -3.66 2.27
CA ALA A 7 -13.72 -4.85 2.96
C ALA A 7 -12.20 -4.96 2.89
N ASP A 8 -11.59 -4.58 1.77
CA ASP A 8 -10.13 -4.58 1.61
C ASP A 8 -9.49 -3.46 2.43
N TYR A 9 -10.12 -2.29 2.46
CA TYR A 9 -9.68 -1.19 3.32
C TYR A 9 -9.66 -1.64 4.80
N GLU A 10 -10.70 -2.32 5.24
CA GLU A 10 -10.80 -2.80 6.61
C GLU A 10 -9.72 -3.82 6.94
N LYS A 11 -9.33 -4.68 5.98
CA LYS A 11 -8.23 -5.63 6.15
C LYS A 11 -6.90 -4.91 6.36
N ILE A 12 -6.62 -3.91 5.53
CA ILE A 12 -5.41 -3.09 5.65
C ILE A 12 -5.39 -2.38 7.01
N LEU A 13 -6.50 -1.77 7.38
CA LEU A 13 -6.60 -1.03 8.64
C LEU A 13 -6.38 -1.95 9.85
N ALA A 14 -7.00 -3.13 9.87
CA ALA A 14 -6.84 -4.08 10.95
C ALA A 14 -5.39 -4.55 11.08
N HIS A 15 -4.76 -4.90 9.95
CA HIS A 15 -3.37 -5.36 9.93
C HIS A 15 -2.42 -4.26 10.40
N ALA A 16 -2.65 -3.02 9.97
CA ALA A 16 -1.84 -1.88 10.39
C ALA A 16 -1.94 -1.62 11.89
N LYS A 17 -3.14 -1.72 12.45
CA LYS A 17 -3.35 -1.56 13.91
C LYS A 17 -2.71 -2.68 14.72
N GLU A 18 -2.78 -3.91 14.23
CA GLU A 18 -2.15 -5.07 14.89
C GLU A 18 -0.63 -4.94 14.93
N ASN A 19 -0.04 -4.28 13.95
CA ASN A 19 1.40 -4.12 13.86
C ASN A 19 1.94 -2.92 14.63
N LEU A 20 1.09 -2.05 15.15
CA LEU A 20 1.56 -0.91 15.94
C LEU A 20 2.47 -1.34 17.08
N PRO A 21 3.55 -0.64 17.35
CA PRO A 21 3.97 0.65 16.79
C PRO A 21 4.77 0.56 15.49
N GLU A 22 4.91 -0.61 14.89
CA GLU A 22 5.69 -0.83 13.66
C GLU A 22 4.89 -0.44 12.42
N GLU A 23 5.59 -0.09 11.35
CA GLU A 23 4.95 0.07 10.03
C GLU A 23 4.46 -1.29 9.54
N ALA A 24 3.25 -1.32 8.99
CA ALA A 24 2.72 -2.47 8.30
C ALA A 24 2.89 -2.26 6.80
N CYS A 25 2.87 -3.34 6.04
CA CYS A 25 3.06 -3.27 4.59
C CYS A 25 2.35 -4.40 3.86
N GLY A 26 2.26 -4.25 2.56
CA GLY A 26 1.71 -5.27 1.69
C GLY A 26 1.65 -4.85 0.24
N LEU A 27 0.98 -5.66 -0.55
CA LEU A 27 0.83 -5.45 -1.99
C LEU A 27 -0.65 -5.28 -2.33
N ILE A 28 -0.90 -4.67 -3.47
CA ILE A 28 -2.24 -4.57 -4.05
C ILE A 28 -2.22 -5.09 -5.47
N ALA A 29 -3.28 -5.80 -5.85
CA ALA A 29 -3.43 -6.37 -7.18
C ALA A 29 -4.87 -6.29 -7.65
N GLY A 30 -5.06 -6.34 -8.94
CA GLY A 30 -6.41 -6.29 -9.49
C GLY A 30 -6.40 -6.21 -11.01
N THR A 31 -7.24 -5.36 -11.55
CA THR A 31 -7.39 -5.17 -12.99
C THR A 31 -7.06 -3.74 -13.37
N LYS A 32 -6.64 -3.56 -14.61
CA LYS A 32 -6.24 -2.26 -15.15
C LYS A 32 -6.84 -2.10 -16.53
N ASP A 33 -7.58 -1.00 -16.72
CA ASP A 33 -8.19 -0.66 -18.00
C ASP A 33 -7.94 0.83 -18.25
N GLY A 34 -6.95 1.13 -19.09
CA GLY A 34 -6.51 2.50 -19.30
C GLY A 34 -6.07 3.14 -17.99
N ASP A 35 -6.71 4.25 -17.63
CA ASP A 35 -6.43 4.97 -16.38
C ASP A 35 -7.16 4.40 -15.17
N LYS A 36 -8.03 3.42 -15.38
CA LYS A 36 -8.81 2.82 -14.29
C LYS A 36 -8.08 1.62 -13.72
N LYS A 37 -7.85 1.65 -12.43
CA LYS A 37 -7.30 0.52 -11.67
C LYS A 37 -8.30 0.10 -10.61
N ILE A 38 -8.62 -1.19 -10.60
CA ILE A 38 -9.56 -1.75 -9.63
C ILE A 38 -8.81 -2.74 -8.76
N ILE A 39 -8.70 -2.45 -7.47
CA ILE A 39 -8.10 -3.39 -6.52
C ILE A 39 -9.08 -4.52 -6.26
N GLU A 40 -8.67 -5.74 -6.62
CA GLU A 40 -9.45 -6.95 -6.39
C GLU A 40 -8.96 -7.72 -5.18
N LYS A 41 -7.68 -7.54 -4.80
CA LYS A 41 -7.09 -8.24 -3.68
C LYS A 41 -5.98 -7.42 -3.04
N VAL A 42 -5.94 -7.44 -1.71
CA VAL A 42 -4.85 -6.86 -0.93
C VAL A 42 -4.07 -7.98 -0.25
N TYR A 43 -2.76 -7.81 -0.15
CA TYR A 43 -1.87 -8.76 0.49
C TYR A 43 -1.27 -8.12 1.73
N LEU A 44 -1.39 -8.81 2.85
CA LEU A 44 -0.93 -8.35 4.16
C LEU A 44 0.38 -9.06 4.46
N LEU A 45 1.50 -8.34 4.37
CA LEU A 45 2.82 -8.93 4.50
C LEU A 45 3.49 -8.52 5.80
N GLU A 46 4.54 -9.26 6.15
CA GLU A 46 5.35 -8.96 7.31
C GLU A 46 6.37 -7.87 6.99
N ASN A 47 6.50 -6.88 7.87
CA ASN A 47 7.60 -5.93 7.84
C ASN A 47 8.77 -6.57 8.61
N VAL A 48 9.77 -7.06 7.87
CA VAL A 48 10.91 -7.75 8.49
C VAL A 48 11.88 -6.81 9.21
N ASP A 49 11.75 -5.51 8.99
CA ASP A 49 12.58 -4.50 9.67
C ASP A 49 12.06 -4.15 11.08
N HIS A 50 10.80 -4.49 11.36
CA HIS A 50 10.18 -4.30 12.69
C HIS A 50 10.42 -2.91 13.28
N THR A 51 10.12 -1.85 12.50
CA THR A 51 10.33 -0.47 12.94
C THR A 51 9.13 0.40 12.56
N ASN A 52 9.00 1.56 13.22
CA ASN A 52 7.97 2.54 12.92
C ASN A 52 8.42 3.60 11.88
N GLU A 53 9.63 3.48 11.34
CA GLU A 53 10.20 4.48 10.43
C GLU A 53 10.30 4.03 8.98
N HIS A 54 10.35 2.73 8.74
CA HIS A 54 10.42 2.17 7.39
C HIS A 54 9.94 0.73 7.39
N PHE A 55 9.93 0.12 6.21
CA PHE A 55 9.52 -1.26 6.07
C PHE A 55 10.33 -1.98 4.98
N SER A 56 10.44 -3.30 5.15
CA SER A 56 10.89 -4.20 4.10
C SER A 56 10.00 -5.42 4.11
N MET A 57 9.50 -5.81 2.95
CA MET A 57 8.59 -6.94 2.83
C MET A 57 9.34 -8.27 2.94
N ASN A 58 8.74 -9.24 3.62
CA ASN A 58 9.26 -10.60 3.69
C ASN A 58 9.36 -11.16 2.26
N PRO A 59 10.56 -11.57 1.78
CA PRO A 59 10.73 -12.01 0.39
C PRO A 59 9.91 -13.26 0.02
N LYS A 60 9.74 -14.18 0.95
CA LYS A 60 8.97 -15.40 0.71
C LYS A 60 7.49 -15.10 0.57
N GLU A 61 6.97 -14.21 1.42
CA GLU A 61 5.58 -13.78 1.37
C GLU A 61 5.32 -12.96 0.09
N GLN A 62 6.27 -12.11 -0.28
CA GLN A 62 6.18 -11.33 -1.51
C GLN A 62 6.11 -12.23 -2.73
N LEU A 63 6.94 -13.25 -2.80
CA LEU A 63 6.93 -14.23 -3.89
C LEU A 63 5.61 -15.01 -3.92
N ALA A 64 5.12 -15.43 -2.77
CA ALA A 64 3.83 -16.13 -2.67
C ALA A 64 2.68 -15.25 -3.16
N ALA A 65 2.70 -13.96 -2.82
CA ALA A 65 1.70 -13.01 -3.29
C ALA A 65 1.71 -12.87 -4.81
N VAL A 66 2.89 -12.74 -5.41
CA VAL A 66 3.04 -12.63 -6.87
C VAL A 66 2.54 -13.89 -7.57
N LYS A 67 2.81 -15.07 -7.01
CA LYS A 67 2.29 -16.33 -7.55
C LYS A 67 0.76 -16.39 -7.45
N ASP A 68 0.20 -15.94 -6.34
CA ASP A 68 -1.25 -15.87 -6.15
C ASP A 68 -1.91 -14.93 -7.15
N MET A 69 -1.30 -13.77 -7.41
CA MET A 69 -1.78 -12.84 -8.44
C MET A 69 -1.87 -13.51 -9.80
N ARG A 70 -0.81 -14.22 -10.16
CA ARG A 70 -0.71 -14.92 -11.45
C ARG A 70 -1.78 -16.00 -11.57
N THR A 71 -1.97 -16.79 -10.51
CA THR A 71 -2.97 -17.87 -10.48
C THR A 71 -4.39 -17.31 -10.62
N ASN A 72 -4.67 -16.14 -10.05
CA ASN A 72 -5.99 -15.52 -10.09
C ASN A 72 -6.16 -14.52 -11.24
N HIS A 73 -5.21 -14.46 -12.16
CA HIS A 73 -5.23 -13.55 -13.33
C HIS A 73 -5.33 -12.08 -12.91
N LEU A 74 -4.66 -11.72 -11.82
CA LEU A 74 -4.57 -10.35 -11.35
C LEU A 74 -3.23 -9.74 -11.75
N VAL A 75 -3.23 -8.42 -11.99
CA VAL A 75 -1.98 -7.70 -12.25
C VAL A 75 -1.55 -6.95 -11.00
N PRO A 76 -0.22 -6.84 -10.75
CA PRO A 76 0.26 -6.02 -9.65
C PRO A 76 -0.06 -4.55 -9.91
N LEU A 77 -0.63 -3.87 -8.93
CA LEU A 77 -0.98 -2.45 -9.06
C LEU A 77 -0.07 -1.55 -8.24
N GLY A 78 0.59 -2.08 -7.23
CA GLY A 78 1.47 -1.32 -6.37
C GLY A 78 1.60 -1.95 -4.99
N ASN A 79 1.87 -1.09 -4.01
CA ASN A 79 2.02 -1.54 -2.63
C ASN A 79 1.33 -0.58 -1.66
N TRP A 80 1.21 -1.01 -0.43
CA TRP A 80 0.69 -0.18 0.65
C TRP A 80 1.58 -0.31 1.88
N HIS A 81 1.64 0.75 2.67
CA HIS A 81 2.26 0.70 4.00
C HIS A 81 1.60 1.71 4.92
N SER A 82 1.85 1.57 6.22
CA SER A 82 1.30 2.48 7.21
C SER A 82 2.37 3.41 7.75
N HIS A 83 1.94 4.63 8.12
CA HIS A 83 2.73 5.59 8.87
C HIS A 83 2.12 5.68 10.27
N PRO A 84 2.68 4.99 11.28
CA PRO A 84 2.09 4.99 12.63
C PRO A 84 2.03 6.35 13.29
N GLU A 85 3.03 7.22 13.05
CA GLU A 85 3.18 8.49 13.75
C GLU A 85 3.26 9.71 12.82
N SER A 86 3.07 9.52 11.51
CA SER A 86 3.22 10.61 10.53
C SER A 86 2.03 10.68 9.57
N PRO A 87 1.88 11.79 8.83
CA PRO A 87 0.75 11.96 7.91
C PRO A 87 0.81 11.01 6.71
N SER A 88 -0.32 10.87 6.00
CA SER A 88 -0.43 10.09 4.77
C SER A 88 0.17 10.87 3.61
N ARG A 89 1.48 10.82 3.51
CA ARG A 89 2.25 11.36 2.38
C ARG A 89 3.60 10.65 2.31
N PRO A 90 4.21 10.53 1.12
CA PRO A 90 5.50 9.85 1.01
C PRO A 90 6.58 10.54 1.82
N SER A 91 7.36 9.76 2.57
CA SER A 91 8.57 10.22 3.22
C SER A 91 9.69 10.31 2.19
N GLU A 92 10.83 10.91 2.56
CA GLU A 92 11.99 10.94 1.66
C GLU A 92 12.48 9.53 1.33
N GLU A 93 12.42 8.62 2.29
CA GLU A 93 12.76 7.21 2.05
C GLU A 93 11.76 6.54 1.12
N ASP A 94 10.46 6.79 1.29
CA ASP A 94 9.42 6.27 0.40
C ASP A 94 9.69 6.68 -1.04
N LYS A 95 10.06 7.93 -1.27
CA LYS A 95 10.38 8.44 -2.61
C LYS A 95 11.64 7.78 -3.19
N ARG A 96 12.66 7.59 -2.37
CA ARG A 96 13.92 6.98 -2.78
C ARG A 96 13.73 5.52 -3.18
N LEU A 97 12.80 4.81 -2.52
CA LEU A 97 12.53 3.39 -2.75
C LEU A 97 11.42 3.13 -3.76
N ALA A 98 10.83 4.17 -4.33
CA ALA A 98 9.79 4.03 -5.36
C ALA A 98 10.45 3.88 -6.73
N TYR A 99 10.40 2.66 -7.27
CA TYR A 99 11.07 2.32 -8.53
C TYR A 99 10.14 2.36 -9.75
N ASP A 100 8.84 2.41 -9.53
CA ASP A 100 7.86 2.30 -10.62
C ASP A 100 6.91 3.49 -10.57
N SER A 101 7.07 4.43 -11.50
CA SER A 101 6.23 5.62 -11.57
C SER A 101 4.77 5.32 -11.97
N SER A 102 4.51 4.14 -12.52
CA SER A 102 3.15 3.73 -12.88
C SER A 102 2.42 3.02 -11.75
N ALA A 103 3.14 2.63 -10.69
CA ALA A 103 2.55 1.94 -9.55
C ALA A 103 1.77 2.91 -8.66
N SER A 104 0.79 2.36 -7.95
CA SER A 104 0.05 3.09 -6.92
C SER A 104 0.67 2.78 -5.56
N TYR A 105 1.05 3.83 -4.84
CA TYR A 105 1.64 3.72 -3.50
C TYR A 105 0.62 4.22 -2.49
N LEU A 106 0.03 3.29 -1.74
CA LEU A 106 -0.97 3.63 -0.72
C LEU A 106 -0.30 3.80 0.63
N ILE A 107 -0.63 4.90 1.29
CA ILE A 107 -0.08 5.21 2.62
C ILE A 107 -1.21 5.44 3.59
N LEU A 108 -1.28 4.58 4.61
CA LEU A 108 -2.29 4.66 5.67
C LEU A 108 -1.68 5.34 6.89
N SER A 109 -2.15 6.54 7.20
CA SER A 109 -1.71 7.23 8.41
C SER A 109 -2.56 6.80 9.60
N LEU A 110 -1.89 6.40 10.67
CA LEU A 110 -2.49 6.13 11.98
C LEU A 110 -2.04 7.18 13.01
N MET A 111 -1.57 8.34 12.54
CA MET A 111 -1.15 9.43 13.41
C MET A 111 -2.28 9.83 14.37
N ASP A 112 -3.50 9.90 13.86
CA ASP A 112 -4.72 9.98 14.66
C ASP A 112 -5.42 8.61 14.57
N ARG A 113 -5.33 7.81 15.64
CA ARG A 113 -5.86 6.44 15.68
C ARG A 113 -7.37 6.37 15.43
N GLU A 114 -8.10 7.43 15.79
CA GLU A 114 -9.54 7.48 15.63
C GLU A 114 -9.98 7.95 14.23
N ASN A 115 -9.06 8.60 13.51
CA ASN A 115 -9.34 9.14 12.18
C ASN A 115 -8.22 8.74 11.20
N PRO A 116 -8.14 7.44 10.82
CA PRO A 116 -7.13 6.99 9.86
C PRO A 116 -7.34 7.65 8.51
N VAL A 117 -6.22 7.94 7.81
CA VAL A 117 -6.25 8.57 6.49
C VAL A 117 -5.50 7.68 5.51
N LEU A 118 -6.16 7.29 4.43
CA LEU A 118 -5.55 6.50 3.35
C LEU A 118 -5.56 7.30 2.06
N ASN A 119 -4.38 7.53 1.51
CA ASN A 119 -4.23 8.16 0.19
C ASN A 119 -3.37 7.28 -0.70
N SER A 120 -3.55 7.42 -2.00
CA SER A 120 -2.69 6.80 -3.00
C SER A 120 -1.85 7.86 -3.71
N PHE A 121 -0.63 7.50 -4.06
CA PHE A 121 0.32 8.42 -4.71
C PHE A 121 0.98 7.76 -5.90
N HIS A 122 1.31 8.59 -6.89
CA HIS A 122 2.30 8.25 -7.92
C HIS A 122 3.59 8.97 -7.53
N ILE A 123 4.70 8.26 -7.62
CA ILE A 123 6.00 8.78 -7.20
C ILE A 123 7.01 8.63 -8.35
N GLU A 124 7.64 9.73 -8.74
CA GLU A 124 8.69 9.74 -9.76
C GLU A 124 9.83 10.64 -9.29
N GLY A 125 10.94 10.02 -8.89
CA GLY A 125 12.06 10.74 -8.29
C GLY A 125 11.64 11.40 -6.99
N ASP A 126 11.86 12.72 -6.90
CA ASP A 126 11.49 13.49 -5.71
C ASP A 126 10.06 14.02 -5.75
N VAL A 127 9.33 13.75 -6.84
CA VAL A 127 7.99 14.27 -7.06
C VAL A 127 6.97 13.21 -6.71
N SER A 128 6.01 13.57 -5.88
CA SER A 128 4.86 12.73 -5.57
C SER A 128 3.58 13.49 -5.84
N GLU A 129 2.59 12.80 -6.41
CA GLU A 129 1.28 13.36 -6.70
C GLU A 129 0.21 12.43 -6.14
N LYS A 130 -0.82 13.00 -5.52
CA LYS A 130 -1.98 12.21 -5.11
C LYS A 130 -2.69 11.68 -6.33
N GLU A 131 -2.99 10.40 -6.29
CA GLU A 131 -3.82 9.75 -7.29
C GLU A 131 -5.29 9.83 -6.87
N GLU A 132 -6.19 10.02 -7.83
CA GLU A 132 -7.62 9.94 -7.59
C GLU A 132 -7.96 8.52 -7.07
N PHE A 133 -8.53 8.45 -5.88
CA PHE A 133 -8.71 7.19 -5.16
C PHE A 133 -10.02 7.16 -4.38
N TYR A 134 -10.76 6.06 -4.51
CA TYR A 134 -12.06 5.87 -3.87
C TYR A 134 -12.14 4.53 -3.16
N VAL A 135 -12.75 4.55 -1.97
CA VAL A 135 -13.06 3.36 -1.17
C VAL A 135 -14.58 3.24 -1.08
N GLY A 136 -15.12 2.08 -1.47
CA GLY A 136 -16.58 1.97 -1.42
C GLY A 136 -17.17 0.67 -1.94
#